data_509f341c201a9a6eff0bdc6de22c765d
#
_entry.id   509f341c201a9a6eff0bdc6de22c765d
#
_cell.length_a   1.000
_cell.length_b   1.000
_cell.length_c   1.000
_cell.angle_alpha   90.00
_cell.angle_beta   90.00
_cell.angle_gamma   90.00
#
_symmetry.space_group_name_H-M   'P 1'
#
loop_
_entity.id
_entity.type
_entity.pdbx_description
1 polymer ?
#
loop_
_entity_poly.entity_id
_entity_poly.type
_entity_poly.pdbx_seq_one_letter_code
_entity_poly.pdbx_strand_id
1 'polypeptide(L)'
;MAAEPRVQVRRAYDAPSADDGRRILVDRLWPRGLAKDQARVDEWLKAVAPSSELRRWYGHDPAKFDQFRRRYAAELREPERAQALMRLKQEAGRGPVTLLTATRDASRSQAAVLAEQLRAANGTGQDEDVPGDPACWLHRVCPDCGTIAETDPPATCAQCGAEILAG
;
A
#
# COMPACT_ATOMS: atom_id res chain seq x y z
N MET A 1 18.84 -14.22 3.43
CA MET A 1 18.16 -13.17 4.22
C MET A 1 17.74 -12.07 3.25
N ALA A 2 16.47 -11.95 2.96
CA ALA A 2 15.95 -10.81 2.26
C ALA A 2 16.02 -9.61 3.23
N ALA A 3 16.83 -8.59 2.90
CA ALA A 3 16.84 -7.35 3.64
C ALA A 3 15.45 -6.72 3.51
N GLU A 4 14.86 -6.31 4.63
CA GLU A 4 13.61 -5.55 4.59
C GLU A 4 13.78 -4.34 3.67
N PRO A 5 12.85 -4.11 2.74
CA PRO A 5 12.95 -2.99 1.83
C PRO A 5 12.93 -1.70 2.64
N ARG A 6 14.05 -1.01 2.63
CA ARG A 6 14.17 0.29 3.29
C ARG A 6 13.47 1.34 2.44
N VAL A 7 12.26 1.68 2.83
CA VAL A 7 11.54 2.81 2.24
C VAL A 7 11.69 4.01 3.15
N GLN A 8 12.32 5.05 2.63
CA GLN A 8 12.53 6.32 3.32
C GLN A 8 11.72 7.43 2.65
N VAL A 9 11.40 8.45 3.42
CA VAL A 9 10.78 9.69 2.91
C VAL A 9 11.71 10.84 3.25
N ARG A 10 12.07 11.63 2.23
CA ARG A 10 12.90 12.83 2.39
C ARG A 10 12.32 13.98 1.59
N ARG A 11 12.76 15.18 1.93
CA ARG A 11 12.48 16.34 1.10
C ARG A 11 13.36 16.33 -0.14
N ALA A 12 12.79 16.76 -1.26
CA ALA A 12 13.52 16.85 -2.52
C ALA A 12 14.73 17.80 -2.45
N TYR A 13 14.69 18.75 -1.51
CA TYR A 13 15.78 19.71 -1.26
C TYR A 13 16.90 19.17 -0.37
N ASP A 14 16.70 18.02 0.25
CA ASP A 14 17.72 17.41 1.10
C ASP A 14 18.87 16.85 0.26
N ALA A 15 20.09 16.94 0.79
CA ALA A 15 21.25 16.41 0.11
C ALA A 15 21.16 14.90 -0.10
N PRO A 16 21.57 14.37 -1.26
CA PRO A 16 21.63 12.93 -1.49
C PRO A 16 22.52 12.23 -0.49
N SER A 17 22.11 11.04 -0.05
CA SER A 17 22.89 10.17 0.81
C SER A 17 23.19 8.83 0.12
N ALA A 18 24.27 8.19 0.46
CA ALA A 18 24.62 6.86 -0.04
C ALA A 18 23.56 5.79 0.36
N ASP A 19 22.87 6.00 1.47
CA ASP A 19 21.84 5.09 1.97
C ASP A 19 20.46 5.28 1.34
N ASP A 20 20.29 6.30 0.49
CA ASP A 20 19.01 6.62 -0.13
C ASP A 20 18.55 5.54 -1.11
N GLY A 21 19.46 4.80 -1.70
CA GLY A 21 19.14 3.88 -2.77
C GLY A 21 18.58 4.61 -3.98
N ARG A 22 17.48 4.13 -4.51
CA ARG A 22 16.80 4.77 -5.64
C ARG A 22 15.95 5.95 -5.16
N ARG A 23 16.19 7.12 -5.72
CA ARG A 23 15.48 8.36 -5.38
C ARG A 23 14.35 8.60 -6.37
N ILE A 24 13.10 8.56 -5.89
CA ILE A 24 11.90 8.69 -6.72
C ILE A 24 11.09 9.90 -6.25
N LEU A 25 10.90 10.86 -7.12
CA LEU A 25 10.03 12.02 -6.87
C LEU A 25 8.57 11.62 -7.09
N VAL A 26 7.74 11.79 -6.07
CA VAL A 26 6.32 11.43 -6.09
C VAL A 26 5.37 12.63 -6.12
N ASP A 27 5.89 13.81 -6.32
CA ASP A 27 5.11 15.02 -6.49
C ASP A 27 4.61 15.15 -7.94
N ARG A 28 3.45 15.76 -8.10
CA ARG A 28 2.88 16.03 -9.43
C ARG A 28 3.68 17.05 -10.23
N LEU A 29 4.23 18.03 -9.53
CA LEU A 29 5.01 19.12 -10.12
C LEU A 29 6.46 19.03 -9.67
N TRP A 30 7.37 19.43 -10.55
CA TRP A 30 8.78 19.54 -10.21
C TRP A 30 8.98 20.62 -9.13
N PRO A 31 9.80 20.36 -8.10
CA PRO A 31 10.06 21.34 -7.04
C PRO A 31 10.69 22.62 -7.60
N ARG A 32 10.16 23.77 -7.20
CA ARG A 32 10.67 25.06 -7.65
C ARG A 32 12.10 25.30 -7.17
N GLY A 33 12.92 25.82 -8.06
CA GLY A 33 14.32 26.18 -7.75
C GLY A 33 15.26 24.99 -7.58
N LEU A 34 14.80 23.78 -7.85
CA LEU A 34 15.60 22.56 -7.74
C LEU A 34 16.09 22.11 -9.11
N ALA A 35 17.41 22.13 -9.33
CA ALA A 35 18.00 21.57 -10.53
C ALA A 35 17.98 20.04 -10.48
N LYS A 36 17.73 19.40 -11.62
CA LYS A 36 17.72 17.93 -11.72
C LYS A 36 19.02 17.29 -11.23
N ASP A 37 20.14 17.90 -11.55
CA ASP A 37 21.47 17.42 -11.16
C ASP A 37 21.69 17.51 -9.64
N GLN A 38 21.14 18.53 -9.00
CA GLN A 38 21.23 18.72 -7.55
C GLN A 38 20.33 17.77 -6.78
N ALA A 39 19.14 17.50 -7.31
CA ALA A 39 18.15 16.61 -6.67
C ALA A 39 18.56 15.15 -6.75
N ARG A 40 19.37 14.79 -7.73
CA ARG A 40 19.71 13.38 -8.04
C ARG A 40 18.49 12.47 -8.03
N VAL A 41 17.43 12.89 -8.70
CA VAL A 41 16.21 12.12 -8.87
C VAL A 41 16.43 11.07 -9.96
N ASP A 42 16.34 9.81 -9.60
CA ASP A 42 16.46 8.71 -10.54
C ASP A 42 15.20 8.55 -11.40
N GLU A 43 14.05 8.80 -10.80
CA GLU A 43 12.77 8.72 -11.49
C GLU A 43 11.78 9.76 -10.94
N TRP A 44 10.97 10.31 -11.82
CA TRP A 44 9.85 11.17 -11.46
C TRP A 44 8.52 10.50 -11.79
N LEU A 45 7.83 10.01 -10.78
CA LEU A 45 6.60 9.23 -10.93
C LEU A 45 5.37 10.09 -10.60
N LYS A 46 5.03 11.01 -11.52
CA LYS A 46 3.87 11.92 -11.34
C LYS A 46 2.54 11.19 -11.23
N ALA A 47 2.40 10.06 -11.92
CA ALA A 47 1.14 9.32 -11.98
C ALA A 47 0.68 8.80 -10.62
N VAL A 48 1.58 8.64 -9.66
CA VAL A 48 1.24 8.20 -8.31
C VAL A 48 0.75 9.34 -7.41
N ALA A 49 0.92 10.60 -7.82
CA ALA A 49 0.53 11.76 -7.02
C ALA A 49 -0.99 11.85 -6.86
N PRO A 50 -1.48 12.43 -5.74
CA PRO A 50 -2.91 12.63 -5.53
C PRO A 50 -3.49 13.61 -6.55
N SER A 51 -4.81 13.54 -6.75
CA SER A 51 -5.53 14.46 -7.64
C SER A 51 -5.39 15.91 -7.19
N SER A 52 -5.56 16.85 -8.13
CA SER A 52 -5.54 18.27 -7.83
C SER A 52 -6.64 18.69 -6.85
N GLU A 53 -7.81 18.05 -6.93
CA GLU A 53 -8.91 18.27 -5.99
C GLU A 53 -8.53 17.87 -4.56
N LEU A 54 -7.98 16.67 -4.39
CA LEU A 54 -7.57 16.17 -3.08
C LEU A 54 -6.46 17.03 -2.48
N ARG A 55 -5.51 17.46 -3.31
CA ARG A 55 -4.42 18.36 -2.87
C ARG A 55 -4.95 19.71 -2.40
N ARG A 56 -5.88 20.32 -3.12
CA ARG A 56 -6.53 21.59 -2.75
C ARG A 56 -7.33 21.46 -1.46
N TRP A 57 -8.11 20.38 -1.37
CA TRP A 57 -8.92 20.10 -0.19
C TRP A 57 -8.05 19.91 1.06
N TYR A 58 -6.95 19.19 0.93
CA TYR A 58 -6.03 18.93 2.03
C TYR A 58 -5.32 20.22 2.49
N GLY A 59 -4.79 21.01 1.56
CA GLY A 59 -4.11 22.28 1.84
C GLY A 59 -3.00 22.22 2.88
N HIS A 60 -2.41 21.05 3.09
CA HIS A 60 -1.42 20.76 4.13
C HIS A 60 -1.92 21.02 5.56
N ASP A 61 -3.22 20.91 5.79
CA ASP A 61 -3.83 21.03 7.11
C ASP A 61 -3.63 19.72 7.90
N PRO A 62 -2.86 19.75 9.01
CA PRO A 62 -2.61 18.55 9.81
C PRO A 62 -3.88 17.89 10.35
N ALA A 63 -4.94 18.66 10.61
CA ALA A 63 -6.21 18.15 11.09
C ALA A 63 -6.94 17.29 10.04
N LYS A 64 -6.64 17.50 8.76
CA LYS A 64 -7.22 16.76 7.63
C LYS A 64 -6.38 15.55 7.21
N PHE A 65 -5.22 15.32 7.82
CA PHE A 65 -4.28 14.32 7.36
C PHE A 65 -4.88 12.90 7.36
N ASP A 66 -5.62 12.51 8.38
CA ASP A 66 -6.25 11.19 8.45
C ASP A 66 -7.29 10.98 7.35
N GLN A 67 -8.10 11.99 7.06
CA GLN A 67 -9.03 11.93 5.93
C GLN A 67 -8.30 11.96 4.58
N PHE A 68 -7.23 12.72 4.48
CA PHE A 68 -6.37 12.73 3.30
C PHE A 68 -5.80 11.34 3.02
N ARG A 69 -5.29 10.64 4.03
CA ARG A 69 -4.78 9.26 3.90
C ARG A 69 -5.85 8.33 3.31
N ARG A 70 -7.05 8.36 3.85
CA ARG A 70 -8.18 7.52 3.39
C ARG A 70 -8.58 7.83 1.96
N ARG A 71 -8.72 9.10 1.63
CA ARG A 71 -9.09 9.54 0.27
C ARG A 71 -8.00 9.21 -0.74
N TYR A 72 -6.75 9.44 -0.38
CA TYR A 72 -5.62 9.12 -1.24
C TYR A 72 -5.49 7.61 -1.46
N ALA A 73 -5.67 6.79 -0.42
CA ALA A 73 -5.70 5.34 -0.56
C ALA A 73 -6.80 4.87 -1.54
N ALA A 74 -7.95 5.53 -1.54
CA ALA A 74 -9.00 5.25 -2.52
C ALA A 74 -8.58 5.64 -3.95
N GLU A 75 -7.95 6.80 -4.13
CA GLU A 75 -7.42 7.22 -5.44
C GLU A 75 -6.32 6.29 -5.97
N LEU A 76 -5.51 5.72 -5.08
CA LEU A 76 -4.46 4.75 -5.46
C LEU A 76 -5.02 3.43 -6.04
N ARG A 77 -6.31 3.17 -5.89
CA ARG A 77 -6.99 2.04 -6.53
C ARG A 77 -7.40 2.31 -7.97
N GLU A 78 -7.39 3.56 -8.41
CA GLU A 78 -7.65 3.91 -9.80
C GLU A 78 -6.59 3.29 -10.71
N PRO A 79 -6.95 2.81 -11.93
CA PRO A 79 -6.06 2.01 -12.77
C PRO A 79 -4.70 2.66 -13.04
N GLU A 80 -4.68 3.94 -13.36
CA GLU A 80 -3.46 4.68 -13.66
C GLU A 80 -2.54 4.81 -12.44
N ARG A 81 -3.11 5.17 -11.28
CA ARG A 81 -2.36 5.27 -10.02
C ARG A 81 -1.96 3.91 -9.47
N ALA A 82 -2.81 2.91 -9.64
CA ALA A 82 -2.51 1.54 -9.24
C ALA A 82 -1.30 0.98 -9.98
N GLN A 83 -1.18 1.24 -11.27
CA GLN A 83 0.00 0.85 -12.07
C GLN A 83 1.27 1.54 -11.57
N ALA A 84 1.19 2.84 -11.30
CA ALA A 84 2.31 3.59 -10.76
C ALA A 84 2.73 3.08 -9.37
N LEU A 85 1.76 2.75 -8.52
CA LEU A 85 2.02 2.15 -7.21
C LEU A 85 2.67 0.76 -7.33
N MET A 86 2.22 -0.07 -8.27
CA MET A 86 2.86 -1.37 -8.55
C MET A 86 4.32 -1.19 -8.95
N ARG A 87 4.61 -0.21 -9.78
CA ARG A 87 5.99 0.12 -10.16
C ARG A 87 6.84 0.48 -8.94
N LEU A 88 6.32 1.33 -8.04
CA LEU A 88 6.99 1.64 -6.77
C LEU A 88 7.25 0.40 -5.92
N LYS A 89 6.28 -0.50 -5.82
CA LYS A 89 6.43 -1.76 -5.10
C LYS A 89 7.52 -2.64 -5.68
N GLN A 90 7.61 -2.71 -7.00
CA GLN A 90 8.68 -3.43 -7.69
C GLN A 90 10.06 -2.84 -7.41
N GLU A 91 10.18 -1.52 -7.45
CA GLU A 91 11.44 -0.84 -7.13
C GLU A 91 11.85 -1.05 -5.66
N ALA A 92 10.90 -0.96 -4.74
CA ALA A 92 11.13 -1.22 -3.32
C ALA A 92 11.54 -2.68 -3.04
N GLY A 93 11.04 -3.62 -3.84
CA GLY A 93 11.43 -5.03 -3.78
C GLY A 93 12.84 -5.32 -4.31
N ARG A 94 13.39 -4.42 -5.13
CA ARG A 94 14.75 -4.55 -5.69
C ARG A 94 15.84 -4.01 -4.77
N GLY A 95 15.51 -3.08 -3.90
CA GLY A 95 16.48 -2.46 -2.99
C GLY A 95 15.92 -1.24 -2.27
N PRO A 96 16.76 -0.51 -1.55
CA PRO A 96 16.35 0.71 -0.84
C PRO A 96 15.74 1.74 -1.80
N VAL A 97 14.66 2.37 -1.37
CA VAL A 97 13.96 3.43 -2.12
C VAL A 97 13.75 4.63 -1.21
N THR A 98 14.02 5.82 -1.72
CA THR A 98 13.71 7.08 -1.06
C THR A 98 12.66 7.83 -1.86
N LEU A 99 11.53 8.10 -1.24
CA LEU A 99 10.47 8.91 -1.81
C LEU A 99 10.73 10.38 -1.53
N LEU A 100 10.75 11.20 -2.57
CA LEU A 100 11.04 12.63 -2.49
C LEU A 100 9.77 13.46 -2.65
N THR A 101 9.64 14.47 -1.82
CA THR A 101 8.56 15.46 -1.89
C THR A 101 9.09 16.86 -1.62
N ALA A 102 8.48 17.87 -2.25
CA ALA A 102 8.77 19.28 -2.00
C ALA A 102 8.07 19.82 -0.75
N THR A 103 7.13 19.08 -0.18
CA THR A 103 6.37 19.46 1.00
C THR A 103 7.29 19.71 2.19
N ARG A 104 7.04 20.77 2.96
CA ARG A 104 7.84 21.11 4.15
C ARG A 104 7.81 20.02 5.21
N ASP A 105 6.61 19.48 5.48
CA ASP A 105 6.43 18.37 6.40
C ASP A 105 6.30 17.06 5.63
N ALA A 106 7.43 16.40 5.42
CA ALA A 106 7.47 15.13 4.70
C ALA A 106 6.69 14.02 5.41
N SER A 107 6.55 14.09 6.74
CA SER A 107 5.83 13.10 7.53
C SER A 107 4.31 13.14 7.34
N ARG A 108 3.78 14.26 6.87
CA ARG A 108 2.36 14.47 6.56
C ARG A 108 2.11 14.75 5.08
N SER A 109 2.92 14.16 4.24
CA SER A 109 2.82 14.29 2.79
C SER A 109 2.27 13.01 2.14
N GLN A 110 1.94 13.10 0.86
CA GLN A 110 1.61 11.93 0.05
C GLN A 110 2.75 10.89 0.03
N ALA A 111 4.00 11.34 0.11
CA ALA A 111 5.14 10.43 0.19
C ALA A 111 5.12 9.56 1.46
N ALA A 112 4.69 10.11 2.58
CA ALA A 112 4.52 9.34 3.82
C ALA A 112 3.43 8.27 3.68
N VAL A 113 2.31 8.59 3.07
CA VAL A 113 1.22 7.62 2.80
C VAL A 113 1.70 6.51 1.86
N LEU A 114 2.42 6.86 0.81
CA LEU A 114 3.01 5.88 -0.10
C LEU A 114 4.02 4.98 0.60
N ALA A 115 4.87 5.53 1.45
CA ALA A 115 5.83 4.75 2.23
C ALA A 115 5.14 3.74 3.16
N GLU A 116 4.04 4.12 3.79
CA GLU A 116 3.21 3.21 4.58
C GLU A 116 2.64 2.07 3.73
N GLN A 117 2.11 2.39 2.55
CA GLN A 117 1.58 1.39 1.60
C GLN A 117 2.67 0.42 1.13
N LEU A 118 3.86 0.93 0.86
CA LEU A 118 4.99 0.10 0.43
C LEU A 118 5.49 -0.82 1.56
N ARG A 119 5.56 -0.32 2.78
CA ARG A 119 5.95 -1.11 3.96
C ARG A 119 4.92 -2.19 4.27
N ALA A 120 3.64 -1.85 4.22
CA ALA A 120 2.55 -2.81 4.42
C ALA A 120 2.58 -3.92 3.35
N ALA A 121 2.81 -3.58 2.09
CA ALA A 121 2.87 -4.55 1.00
C ALA A 121 4.06 -5.51 1.10
N ASN A 122 5.16 -5.05 1.71
CA ASN A 122 6.36 -5.85 1.88
C ASN A 122 6.39 -6.61 3.21
N GLY A 123 5.55 -6.18 4.18
CA GLY A 123 5.32 -6.89 5.44
C GLY A 123 4.35 -8.07 5.31
N THR A 124 3.60 -8.17 4.22
CA THR A 124 2.69 -9.29 3.93
C THR A 124 3.37 -10.54 3.36
N GLY A 125 4.68 -10.67 3.55
CA GLY A 125 5.36 -11.95 3.34
C GLY A 125 5.20 -12.92 4.51
N GLN A 126 4.63 -12.49 5.62
CA GLN A 126 4.36 -13.28 6.81
C GLN A 126 3.27 -12.58 7.59
N ASP A 127 2.12 -13.00 7.41
CA ASP A 127 0.86 -12.84 8.13
C ASP A 127 -0.21 -12.31 7.21
N GLU A 128 -0.58 -13.13 6.24
CA GLU A 128 -1.98 -13.24 5.94
C GLU A 128 -2.64 -14.00 7.08
N ASP A 129 -2.62 -13.41 8.25
CA ASP A 129 -3.69 -13.62 9.19
C ASP A 129 -4.85 -12.78 8.69
N VAL A 130 -5.41 -13.22 7.59
CA VAL A 130 -6.77 -12.88 7.22
C VAL A 130 -7.59 -13.50 8.34
N PRO A 131 -8.23 -12.71 9.23
CA PRO A 131 -9.21 -13.27 10.14
C PRO A 131 -10.36 -13.82 9.29
N GLY A 132 -10.36 -15.10 9.12
CA GLY A 132 -11.19 -15.82 8.18
C GLY A 132 -10.32 -16.54 7.16
N ASP A 133 -9.54 -17.53 7.62
CA ASP A 133 -9.04 -18.56 6.74
C ASP A 133 -10.23 -19.13 5.99
N PRO A 134 -10.37 -18.94 4.67
CA PRO A 134 -11.47 -19.50 3.92
C PRO A 134 -11.54 -21.03 4.03
N ALA A 135 -10.49 -21.67 4.49
CA ALA A 135 -10.46 -23.09 4.78
C ALA A 135 -11.20 -23.48 6.07
N CYS A 136 -11.38 -22.57 7.04
CA CYS A 136 -12.00 -22.89 8.33
C CYS A 136 -13.49 -23.26 8.23
N TRP A 137 -14.19 -22.84 7.20
CA TRP A 137 -15.61 -23.17 7.02
C TRP A 137 -15.87 -24.22 5.94
N LEU A 138 -14.88 -24.56 5.11
CA LEU A 138 -15.00 -25.58 4.07
C LEU A 138 -15.36 -26.96 4.63
N HIS A 139 -14.89 -27.30 5.81
CA HIS A 139 -15.22 -28.55 6.48
C HIS A 139 -16.68 -28.60 6.99
N ARG A 140 -17.36 -27.45 7.03
CA ARG A 140 -18.77 -27.33 7.40
C ARG A 140 -19.72 -27.31 6.21
N VAL A 141 -19.18 -27.33 5.00
CA VAL A 141 -20.02 -27.32 3.79
C VAL A 141 -20.52 -28.72 3.50
N CYS A 142 -21.81 -28.87 3.42
CA CYS A 142 -22.44 -30.15 3.04
C CYS A 142 -22.03 -30.51 1.59
N PRO A 143 -21.45 -31.70 1.37
CA PRO A 143 -21.01 -32.10 0.03
C PRO A 143 -22.16 -32.32 -0.96
N ASP A 144 -23.36 -32.55 -0.46
CA ASP A 144 -24.54 -32.86 -1.30
C ASP A 144 -25.32 -31.61 -1.72
N CYS A 145 -25.52 -30.64 -0.83
CA CYS A 145 -26.34 -29.46 -1.12
C CYS A 145 -25.60 -28.14 -1.02
N GLY A 146 -24.34 -28.12 -0.57
CA GLY A 146 -23.52 -26.90 -0.44
C GLY A 146 -23.93 -25.99 0.73
N THR A 147 -24.83 -26.39 1.58
CA THR A 147 -25.26 -25.60 2.75
C THR A 147 -24.19 -25.66 3.85
N ILE A 148 -23.94 -24.54 4.49
CA ILE A 148 -23.00 -24.45 5.61
C ILE A 148 -23.70 -24.91 6.89
N ALA A 149 -23.12 -25.90 7.58
CA ALA A 149 -23.64 -26.36 8.86
C ALA A 149 -23.33 -25.33 9.97
N GLU A 150 -24.26 -25.16 10.89
CA GLU A 150 -24.09 -24.27 12.05
C GLU A 150 -23.15 -24.84 13.11
N THR A 151 -22.91 -26.13 13.06
CA THR A 151 -22.04 -26.85 14.02
C THR A 151 -20.86 -27.52 13.32
N ASP A 152 -19.78 -27.73 14.08
CA ASP A 152 -18.59 -28.41 13.55
C ASP A 152 -18.86 -29.89 13.30
N PRO A 153 -18.29 -30.51 12.25
CA PRO A 153 -18.38 -31.93 11.99
C PRO A 153 -17.84 -32.80 13.15
N PRO A 154 -18.42 -33.99 13.37
CA PRO A 154 -19.47 -34.60 12.57
C PRO A 154 -20.84 -33.98 12.85
N ALA A 155 -21.53 -33.56 11.81
CA ALA A 155 -22.85 -32.92 11.91
C ALA A 155 -23.77 -33.40 10.80
N THR A 156 -25.08 -33.38 11.05
CA THR A 156 -26.05 -33.69 10.02
C THR A 156 -26.56 -32.40 9.39
N CYS A 157 -26.55 -32.33 8.07
CA CYS A 157 -27.03 -31.16 7.34
C CYS A 157 -28.53 -30.95 7.59
N ALA A 158 -28.90 -29.81 8.12
CA ALA A 158 -30.31 -29.46 8.40
C ALA A 158 -31.18 -29.34 7.14
N GLN A 159 -30.56 -29.15 5.98
CA GLN A 159 -31.23 -28.92 4.70
C GLN A 159 -31.55 -30.21 3.94
N CYS A 160 -30.61 -31.16 3.86
CA CYS A 160 -30.75 -32.39 3.09
C CYS A 160 -30.58 -33.67 3.92
N GLY A 161 -30.18 -33.58 5.20
CA GLY A 161 -29.99 -34.71 6.07
C GLY A 161 -28.70 -35.51 5.87
N ALA A 162 -27.82 -35.08 4.99
CA ALA A 162 -26.53 -35.74 4.74
C ALA A 162 -25.57 -35.54 5.91
N GLU A 163 -24.74 -36.56 6.17
CA GLU A 163 -23.70 -36.46 7.19
C GLU A 163 -22.48 -35.67 6.64
N ILE A 164 -22.07 -34.65 7.40
CA ILE A 164 -20.86 -33.88 7.15
C ILE A 164 -19.79 -34.46 8.06
N LEU A 165 -18.81 -35.11 7.45
CA LEU A 165 -17.70 -35.72 8.16
C LEU A 165 -16.50 -34.77 8.26
N ALA A 166 -15.77 -34.85 9.37
CA ALA A 166 -14.52 -34.13 9.53
C ALA A 166 -13.47 -34.76 8.59
N GLY A 167 -13.00 -34.01 7.60
CA GLY A 167 -11.94 -34.43 6.69
C GLY A 167 -10.55 -34.29 7.29
#